data_0ade81efe48657801b11705b1281268c
#
_entry.id   0ade81efe48657801b11705b1281268c
#
_cell.length_a   1.000
_cell.length_b   1.000
_cell.length_c   1.000
_cell.angle_alpha   90.00
_cell.angle_beta   90.00
_cell.angle_gamma   90.00
#
_symmetry.space_group_name_H-M   'P 1'
#
loop_
_entity.id
_entity.type
_entity.pdbx_description
1 polymer ?
#
loop_
_entity_poly.entity_id
_entity_poly.type
_entity_poly.pdbx_seq_one_letter_code
_entity_poly.pdbx_strand_id
1 'polypeptide(L)'
;MATTNITIPARSASGPEGKHAPARMKFYVDTKRCIECGGCEVACKNENNVPSGIARIRVVTVNEGKPGETNVAVPCMHCSNAPCVSVCPVDALFHRADGIVHVNKDTCIGCGYCLYACPFGAPQFPKGSPYGKRGVMDKCTYCAGGPEEPFSATEQELSGSNRIAEGKLPMCASVCSTKALVAGDAEEVSNVVRARSAARGSAAGSWGWGTAYPNN
;
A
#
# COMPACT_ATOMS: atom_id res chain seq x y z
N MET A 1 -14.80 23.12 1.10
CA MET A 1 -14.13 21.79 1.21
C MET A 1 -13.20 21.65 0.02
N ALA A 2 -11.90 21.80 0.21
CA ALA A 2 -10.95 21.68 -0.88
C ALA A 2 -10.84 20.21 -1.28
N THR A 3 -11.32 19.89 -2.46
CA THR A 3 -11.06 18.61 -3.13
C THR A 3 -9.61 18.60 -3.57
N THR A 4 -8.74 18.02 -2.76
CA THR A 4 -7.35 17.78 -3.17
C THR A 4 -7.33 16.68 -4.21
N ASN A 5 -7.33 17.06 -5.49
CA ASN A 5 -6.99 16.16 -6.57
C ASN A 5 -5.49 15.88 -6.46
N ILE A 6 -5.14 14.72 -5.91
CA ILE A 6 -3.75 14.25 -5.94
C ILE A 6 -3.55 13.65 -7.32
N THR A 7 -2.73 14.29 -8.12
CA THR A 7 -2.26 13.78 -9.41
C THR A 7 -0.89 13.15 -9.19
N ILE A 8 -0.69 11.94 -9.67
CA ILE A 8 0.67 11.39 -9.74
C ILE A 8 1.32 12.04 -10.96
N PRO A 9 2.38 12.84 -10.80
CA PRO A 9 3.09 13.36 -11.95
C PRO A 9 3.66 12.19 -12.75
N ALA A 10 3.39 12.15 -14.06
CA ALA A 10 4.04 11.23 -14.99
C ALA A 10 5.54 11.56 -14.94
N ARG A 11 6.33 10.80 -14.22
CA ARG A 11 7.78 10.95 -14.18
C ARG A 11 8.40 10.04 -15.23
N SER A 12 9.03 10.66 -16.23
CA SER A 12 10.00 9.99 -17.07
C SER A 12 11.17 9.51 -16.19
N ALA A 13 11.65 8.31 -16.46
CA ALA A 13 12.77 7.69 -15.74
C ALA A 13 14.13 8.39 -15.96
N SER A 14 14.15 9.54 -16.62
CA SER A 14 15.34 10.33 -16.93
C SER A 14 15.16 11.76 -16.44
N GLY A 15 15.38 12.00 -15.15
CA GLY A 15 15.63 13.35 -14.62
C GLY A 15 17.13 13.59 -14.46
N PRO A 16 17.63 14.82 -14.69
CA PRO A 16 19.05 15.15 -14.47
C PRO A 16 19.40 14.93 -12.99
N GLU A 17 20.61 14.46 -12.76
CA GLU A 17 21.24 14.30 -11.46
C GLU A 17 21.16 15.60 -10.66
N GLY A 18 20.23 15.72 -9.76
CA GLY A 18 20.07 16.91 -8.94
C GLY A 18 19.08 16.75 -7.80
N LYS A 19 19.60 16.37 -6.64
CA LYS A 19 19.13 16.68 -5.26
C LYS A 19 17.71 16.34 -4.81
N HIS A 20 16.88 15.64 -5.56
CA HIS A 20 15.63 15.09 -5.06
C HIS A 20 15.71 13.58 -5.07
N ALA A 21 15.56 12.97 -3.88
CA ALA A 21 15.34 11.54 -3.77
C ALA A 21 14.21 11.12 -4.75
N PRO A 22 14.32 9.96 -5.41
CA PRO A 22 13.26 9.49 -6.30
C PRO A 22 11.93 9.52 -5.57
N ALA A 23 10.88 9.90 -6.28
CA ALA A 23 9.52 9.97 -5.71
C ALA A 23 9.20 8.68 -4.98
N ARG A 24 8.85 8.80 -3.71
CA ARG A 24 8.53 7.65 -2.88
C ARG A 24 7.03 7.49 -2.77
N MET A 25 6.50 6.40 -3.29
CA MET A 25 5.08 6.12 -3.20
C MET A 25 4.68 5.70 -1.79
N LYS A 26 3.63 6.33 -1.25
CA LYS A 26 3.10 6.04 0.08
C LYS A 26 1.58 5.99 0.11
N PHE A 27 1.08 5.24 1.09
CA PHE A 27 -0.31 5.31 1.55
C PHE A 27 -0.42 6.13 2.83
N TYR A 28 -1.55 6.81 2.97
CA TYR A 28 -2.04 7.35 4.22
C TYR A 28 -3.49 6.95 4.41
N VAL A 29 -3.85 6.54 5.61
CA VAL A 29 -5.21 6.18 5.98
C VAL A 29 -5.71 7.14 7.04
N ASP A 30 -6.70 7.93 6.69
CA ASP A 30 -7.39 8.82 7.59
C ASP A 30 -8.53 8.07 8.29
N THR A 31 -8.27 7.55 9.45
CA THR A 31 -9.21 6.75 10.23
C THR A 31 -10.49 7.48 10.59
N LYS A 32 -10.44 8.82 10.70
CA LYS A 32 -11.62 9.65 10.95
C LYS A 32 -12.58 9.75 9.77
N ARG A 33 -12.14 9.32 8.59
CA ARG A 33 -12.92 9.37 7.36
C ARG A 33 -13.29 7.98 6.83
N CYS A 34 -12.71 6.93 7.37
CA CYS A 34 -13.03 5.57 6.98
C CYS A 34 -14.39 5.16 7.55
N ILE A 35 -15.29 4.74 6.67
CA ILE A 35 -16.67 4.32 7.00
C ILE A 35 -16.87 2.81 6.83
N GLU A 36 -15.81 2.03 6.76
CA GLU A 36 -15.86 0.56 6.63
C GLU A 36 -16.65 0.01 5.42
N CYS A 37 -16.77 0.78 4.36
CA CYS A 37 -17.60 0.38 3.21
C CYS A 37 -17.03 -0.79 2.38
N GLY A 38 -15.80 -1.25 2.62
CA GLY A 38 -15.16 -2.36 1.88
C GLY A 38 -14.84 -2.08 0.42
N GLY A 39 -15.18 -0.91 -0.12
CA GLY A 39 -15.00 -0.58 -1.54
C GLY A 39 -13.57 -0.70 -2.03
N CYS A 40 -12.58 -0.36 -1.18
CA CYS A 40 -11.15 -0.49 -1.49
C CYS A 40 -10.72 -1.96 -1.65
N GLU A 41 -11.30 -2.89 -0.88
CA GLU A 41 -11.02 -4.33 -0.95
C GLU A 41 -11.53 -4.93 -2.26
N VAL A 42 -12.80 -4.66 -2.59
CA VAL A 42 -13.45 -5.14 -3.81
C VAL A 42 -12.74 -4.59 -5.04
N ALA A 43 -12.47 -3.29 -5.05
CA ALA A 43 -11.78 -2.64 -6.17
C ALA A 43 -10.36 -3.21 -6.38
N CYS A 44 -9.62 -3.47 -5.29
CA CYS A 44 -8.31 -4.08 -5.37
C CYS A 44 -8.36 -5.50 -5.96
N LYS A 45 -9.35 -6.29 -5.54
CA LYS A 45 -9.54 -7.65 -6.06
C LYS A 45 -9.83 -7.66 -7.56
N ASN A 46 -10.73 -6.80 -8.00
CA ASN A 46 -11.13 -6.74 -9.40
C ASN A 46 -10.01 -6.21 -10.30
N GLU A 47 -9.35 -5.13 -9.89
CA GLU A 47 -8.27 -4.52 -10.69
C GLU A 47 -7.06 -5.42 -10.87
N ASN A 48 -6.71 -6.18 -9.82
CA ASN A 48 -5.47 -6.96 -9.81
C ASN A 48 -5.72 -8.47 -9.91
N ASN A 49 -6.91 -8.91 -10.27
CA ASN A 49 -7.29 -10.33 -10.35
C ASN A 49 -6.80 -11.14 -9.12
N VAL A 50 -6.98 -10.56 -7.93
CA VAL A 50 -6.42 -11.14 -6.69
C VAL A 50 -7.07 -12.50 -6.41
N PRO A 51 -6.28 -13.56 -6.23
CA PRO A 51 -6.80 -14.91 -6.01
C PRO A 51 -7.77 -15.01 -4.84
N SER A 52 -8.67 -15.97 -4.90
CA SER A 52 -9.57 -16.28 -3.78
C SER A 52 -8.79 -16.60 -2.51
N GLY A 53 -9.27 -16.12 -1.37
CA GLY A 53 -8.63 -16.30 -0.06
C GLY A 53 -7.48 -15.35 0.25
N ILE A 54 -7.11 -14.46 -0.70
CA ILE A 54 -6.11 -13.39 -0.50
C ILE A 54 -6.82 -12.03 -0.43
N ALA A 55 -6.31 -11.15 0.43
CA ALA A 55 -6.70 -9.77 0.51
C ALA A 55 -5.45 -8.86 0.53
N ARG A 56 -5.16 -8.16 -0.57
CA ARG A 56 -4.03 -7.22 -0.67
C ARG A 56 -4.23 -5.95 0.15
N ILE A 57 -5.47 -5.63 0.49
CA ILE A 57 -5.89 -4.59 1.42
C ILE A 57 -7.05 -5.13 2.25
N ARG A 58 -7.11 -4.76 3.52
CA ARG A 58 -8.17 -5.17 4.45
C ARG A 58 -8.63 -3.95 5.23
N VAL A 59 -9.92 -3.85 5.49
CA VAL A 59 -10.46 -2.91 6.47
C VAL A 59 -10.58 -3.64 7.80
N VAL A 60 -10.01 -3.06 8.83
CA VAL A 60 -10.00 -3.62 10.20
C VAL A 60 -10.66 -2.64 11.12
N THR A 61 -11.62 -3.10 11.92
CA THR A 61 -12.24 -2.33 12.99
C THR A 61 -11.46 -2.55 14.29
N VAL A 62 -10.99 -1.46 14.86
CA VAL A 62 -10.28 -1.45 16.13
C VAL A 62 -11.25 -1.01 17.22
N ASN A 63 -11.26 -1.67 18.37
CA ASN A 63 -12.19 -1.42 19.48
C ASN A 63 -13.67 -1.58 19.10
N GLU A 64 -14.01 -2.57 18.27
CA GLU A 64 -15.37 -2.85 17.83
C GLU A 64 -16.35 -2.89 19.01
N GLY A 65 -17.43 -2.10 18.91
CA GLY A 65 -18.47 -2.00 19.93
C GLY A 65 -18.03 -1.27 21.22
N LYS A 66 -16.87 -0.59 21.23
CA LYS A 66 -16.34 0.11 22.40
C LYS A 66 -16.06 1.58 22.11
N PRO A 67 -15.97 2.44 23.13
CA PRO A 67 -15.52 3.81 22.95
C PRO A 67 -14.15 3.87 22.25
N GLY A 68 -14.05 4.70 21.21
CA GLY A 68 -12.84 4.81 20.40
C GLY A 68 -12.80 3.81 19.24
N GLU A 69 -13.93 3.21 18.87
CA GLU A 69 -14.04 2.42 17.64
C GLU A 69 -13.54 3.21 16.43
N THR A 70 -12.75 2.54 15.62
CA THR A 70 -12.11 3.18 14.47
C THR A 70 -11.83 2.16 13.37
N ASN A 71 -12.09 2.57 12.12
CA ASN A 71 -11.88 1.73 10.96
C ASN A 71 -10.58 2.10 10.23
N VAL A 72 -9.76 1.10 9.92
CA VAL A 72 -8.46 1.29 9.29
C VAL A 72 -8.32 0.41 8.07
N ALA A 73 -8.14 1.01 6.91
CA ALA A 73 -7.75 0.26 5.71
C ALA A 73 -6.25 -0.04 5.77
N VAL A 74 -5.88 -1.33 5.75
CA VAL A 74 -4.49 -1.79 5.92
C VAL A 74 -3.99 -2.43 4.61
N PRO A 75 -3.35 -1.65 3.71
CA PRO A 75 -2.57 -2.18 2.59
C PRO A 75 -1.16 -2.58 3.03
N CYS A 76 -0.34 -3.11 2.10
CA CYS A 76 1.10 -3.18 2.32
C CYS A 76 1.68 -1.78 2.52
N MET A 77 2.53 -1.60 3.52
CA MET A 77 3.11 -0.29 3.86
C MET A 77 4.29 0.11 2.97
N HIS A 78 4.75 -0.77 2.07
CA HIS A 78 5.92 -0.54 1.22
C HIS A 78 7.07 0.08 2.01
N CYS A 79 7.49 -0.61 3.07
CA CYS A 79 8.45 -0.13 4.07
C CYS A 79 9.79 0.27 3.43
N SER A 80 10.44 1.31 3.96
CA SER A 80 11.77 1.75 3.51
C SER A 80 12.85 0.72 3.80
N ASN A 81 12.76 0.12 4.99
CA ASN A 81 13.57 -1.01 5.41
C ASN A 81 12.62 -2.19 5.58
N ALA A 82 12.40 -2.91 4.49
CA ALA A 82 11.38 -3.95 4.42
C ALA A 82 11.92 -5.29 4.92
N PRO A 83 11.50 -5.79 6.11
CA PRO A 83 11.97 -7.09 6.62
C PRO A 83 11.68 -8.23 5.66
N CYS A 84 10.57 -8.17 4.92
CA CYS A 84 10.20 -9.18 3.94
C CYS A 84 11.19 -9.27 2.76
N VAL A 85 11.85 -8.17 2.39
CA VAL A 85 12.92 -8.17 1.39
C VAL A 85 14.16 -8.82 1.98
N SER A 86 14.56 -8.40 3.18
CA SER A 86 15.80 -8.88 3.83
C SER A 86 15.83 -10.38 4.10
N VAL A 87 14.65 -11.01 4.31
CA VAL A 87 14.57 -12.46 4.61
C VAL A 87 14.32 -13.32 3.38
N CYS A 88 14.21 -12.75 2.19
CA CYS A 88 13.93 -13.50 0.98
C CYS A 88 15.19 -14.23 0.49
N PRO A 89 15.24 -15.59 0.53
CA PRO A 89 16.46 -16.32 0.20
C PRO A 89 16.78 -16.39 -1.29
N VAL A 90 15.83 -15.97 -2.14
CA VAL A 90 15.95 -15.99 -3.61
C VAL A 90 15.77 -14.62 -4.24
N ASP A 91 15.84 -13.56 -3.45
CA ASP A 91 15.68 -12.16 -3.89
C ASP A 91 14.44 -11.89 -4.74
N ALA A 92 13.37 -12.70 -4.54
CA ALA A 92 12.11 -12.49 -5.23
C ALA A 92 11.41 -11.19 -4.80
N LEU A 93 11.68 -10.70 -3.59
CA LEU A 93 11.21 -9.42 -3.08
C LEU A 93 12.30 -8.36 -3.20
N PHE A 94 11.94 -7.21 -3.72
CA PHE A 94 12.90 -6.13 -3.96
C PHE A 94 12.23 -4.75 -3.82
N HIS A 95 13.06 -3.71 -3.66
CA HIS A 95 12.61 -2.31 -3.73
C HIS A 95 12.76 -1.79 -5.15
N ARG A 96 11.71 -1.17 -5.65
CA ARG A 96 11.78 -0.34 -6.85
C ARG A 96 12.38 1.03 -6.53
N ALA A 97 12.84 1.73 -7.56
CA ALA A 97 13.38 3.10 -7.42
C ALA A 97 12.37 4.09 -6.82
N ASP A 98 11.07 3.87 -7.04
CA ASP A 98 9.96 4.66 -6.49
C ASP A 98 9.57 4.25 -5.04
N GLY A 99 10.33 3.37 -4.41
CA GLY A 99 10.12 2.90 -3.06
C GLY A 99 9.03 1.85 -2.89
N ILE A 100 8.40 1.40 -3.98
CA ILE A 100 7.44 0.30 -3.94
C ILE A 100 8.20 -1.00 -3.70
N VAL A 101 7.81 -1.78 -2.68
CA VAL A 101 8.29 -3.14 -2.49
C VAL A 101 7.50 -4.05 -3.43
N HIS A 102 8.19 -4.68 -4.35
CA HIS A 102 7.59 -5.56 -5.35
C HIS A 102 8.04 -7.01 -5.21
N VAL A 103 7.41 -7.92 -5.94
CA VAL A 103 7.73 -9.34 -5.94
C VAL A 103 7.84 -9.86 -7.37
N ASN A 104 8.91 -10.61 -7.63
CA ASN A 104 9.00 -11.44 -8.82
C ASN A 104 8.41 -12.82 -8.49
N LYS A 105 7.24 -13.10 -9.01
CA LYS A 105 6.51 -14.35 -8.73
C LYS A 105 7.17 -15.57 -9.38
N ASP A 106 7.86 -15.39 -10.49
CA ASP A 106 8.52 -16.48 -11.20
C ASP A 106 9.76 -16.99 -10.43
N THR A 107 10.40 -16.10 -9.66
CA THR A 107 11.52 -16.44 -8.78
C THR A 107 11.06 -16.95 -7.41
N CYS A 108 9.85 -16.64 -6.99
CA CYS A 108 9.34 -16.96 -5.66
C CYS A 108 9.15 -18.47 -5.45
N ILE A 109 9.83 -19.04 -4.47
CA ILE A 109 9.75 -20.47 -4.10
C ILE A 109 8.68 -20.81 -3.06
N GLY A 110 7.88 -19.83 -2.60
CA GLY A 110 6.81 -20.07 -1.64
C GLY A 110 7.25 -20.45 -0.22
N CYS A 111 8.48 -20.12 0.20
CA CYS A 111 9.03 -20.54 1.51
C CYS A 111 8.31 -19.94 2.73
N GLY A 112 7.65 -18.77 2.58
CA GLY A 112 6.86 -18.13 3.62
C GLY A 112 7.63 -17.26 4.61
N TYR A 113 8.95 -17.11 4.52
CA TYR A 113 9.73 -16.27 5.46
C TYR A 113 9.24 -14.82 5.49
N CYS A 114 8.86 -14.27 4.35
CA CYS A 114 8.30 -12.92 4.26
C CYS A 114 6.99 -12.74 5.03
N LEU A 115 6.17 -13.78 5.16
CA LEU A 115 4.94 -13.75 5.96
C LEU A 115 5.27 -13.59 7.45
N TYR A 116 6.23 -14.37 7.96
CA TYR A 116 6.63 -14.31 9.37
C TYR A 116 7.40 -13.03 9.71
N ALA A 117 8.15 -12.49 8.76
CA ALA A 117 8.92 -11.26 8.97
C ALA A 117 8.06 -9.99 8.91
N CYS A 118 6.88 -10.03 8.29
CA CYS A 118 6.04 -8.85 8.11
C CYS A 118 5.16 -8.58 9.34
N PRO A 119 5.34 -7.47 10.07
CA PRO A 119 4.52 -7.17 11.24
C PRO A 119 3.05 -6.84 10.90
N PHE A 120 2.77 -6.57 9.62
CA PHE A 120 1.43 -6.21 9.13
C PHE A 120 0.70 -7.38 8.45
N GLY A 121 1.35 -8.54 8.29
CA GLY A 121 0.77 -9.69 7.60
C GLY A 121 0.43 -9.44 6.12
N ALA A 122 1.18 -8.53 5.45
CA ALA A 122 0.90 -8.18 4.07
C ALA A 122 1.21 -9.30 3.06
N PRO A 123 2.34 -10.05 3.15
CA PRO A 123 2.58 -11.21 2.32
C PRO A 123 1.59 -12.33 2.65
N GLN A 124 0.93 -12.88 1.63
CA GLN A 124 -0.05 -13.95 1.78
C GLN A 124 0.21 -15.05 0.75
N PHE A 125 -0.38 -16.21 0.99
CA PHE A 125 -0.25 -17.36 0.09
C PHE A 125 -1.64 -17.91 -0.24
N PRO A 126 -1.93 -18.24 -1.51
CA PRO A 126 -3.20 -18.79 -1.90
C PRO A 126 -3.52 -20.04 -1.10
N LYS A 127 -4.80 -20.18 -0.67
CA LYS A 127 -5.31 -21.42 -0.09
C LYS A 127 -5.57 -22.42 -1.22
N GLY A 128 -5.19 -23.67 -1.00
CA GLY A 128 -5.47 -24.74 -1.96
C GLY A 128 -4.24 -25.32 -2.65
N SER A 129 -3.05 -24.92 -2.26
CA SER A 129 -1.84 -25.67 -2.63
C SER A 129 -1.92 -27.09 -2.07
N PRO A 130 -1.39 -28.11 -2.79
CA PRO A 130 -1.22 -29.44 -2.25
C PRO A 130 -0.49 -29.41 -0.89
N TYR A 131 -0.78 -30.38 -0.04
CA TYR A 131 -0.16 -30.47 1.29
C TYR A 131 1.37 -30.27 1.21
N GLY A 132 1.89 -29.38 2.04
CA GLY A 132 3.32 -29.06 2.10
C GLY A 132 3.83 -28.08 1.04
N LYS A 133 2.98 -27.65 0.10
CA LYS A 133 3.35 -26.61 -0.88
C LYS A 133 2.55 -25.34 -0.60
N ARG A 134 3.23 -24.25 -0.30
CA ARG A 134 2.67 -22.90 -0.36
C ARG A 134 2.76 -22.43 -1.80
N GLY A 135 1.70 -21.83 -2.31
CA GLY A 135 1.75 -21.17 -3.61
C GLY A 135 2.73 -20.00 -3.61
N VAL A 136 2.89 -19.37 -4.75
CA VAL A 136 3.66 -18.14 -4.90
C VAL A 136 3.04 -17.04 -4.02
N MET A 137 3.88 -16.26 -3.37
CA MET A 137 3.45 -15.18 -2.48
C MET A 137 2.71 -14.09 -3.24
N ASP A 138 1.64 -13.59 -2.65
CA ASP A 138 0.89 -12.43 -3.11
C ASP A 138 0.86 -11.33 -2.05
N LYS A 139 0.93 -10.07 -2.47
CA LYS A 139 0.76 -8.88 -1.65
C LYS A 139 0.40 -7.68 -2.51
N CYS A 140 0.07 -6.56 -1.90
CA CYS A 140 -0.12 -5.30 -2.61
C CYS A 140 1.12 -4.93 -3.44
N THR A 141 0.91 -4.63 -4.72
CA THR A 141 1.92 -4.17 -5.69
C THR A 141 1.82 -2.67 -5.95
N TYR A 142 1.00 -1.95 -5.19
CA TYR A 142 0.66 -0.54 -5.41
C TYR A 142 -0.03 -0.29 -6.77
N CYS A 143 -0.64 -1.31 -7.36
CA CYS A 143 -1.15 -1.32 -8.73
C CYS A 143 -0.08 -0.97 -9.78
N ALA A 144 1.18 -1.31 -9.50
CA ALA A 144 2.32 -1.13 -10.38
C ALA A 144 2.68 -2.45 -11.10
N GLY A 145 1.72 -3.32 -11.30
CA GLY A 145 1.84 -4.49 -12.16
C GLY A 145 1.86 -4.07 -13.64
N GLY A 146 2.44 -4.90 -14.49
CA GLY A 146 2.45 -4.59 -15.91
C GLY A 146 3.76 -4.94 -16.64
N PRO A 147 3.96 -4.42 -17.85
CA PRO A 147 5.03 -4.84 -18.75
C PRO A 147 6.42 -4.28 -18.42
N GLU A 148 6.57 -3.48 -17.37
CA GLU A 148 7.85 -2.87 -17.00
C GLU A 148 8.73 -3.84 -16.21
N GLU A 149 10.01 -3.93 -16.63
CA GLU A 149 11.01 -4.65 -15.83
C GLU A 149 11.16 -4.01 -14.42
N PRO A 150 11.33 -4.80 -13.37
CA PRO A 150 11.51 -6.27 -13.34
C PRO A 150 10.22 -7.04 -12.98
N PHE A 151 9.17 -6.91 -13.75
CA PHE A 151 7.94 -7.68 -13.50
C PHE A 151 8.07 -9.12 -13.95
N SER A 152 7.47 -10.03 -13.22
CA SER A 152 7.37 -11.40 -13.64
C SER A 152 6.32 -11.57 -14.75
N ALA A 153 6.49 -12.56 -15.62
CA ALA A 153 5.51 -12.91 -16.61
C ALA A 153 4.14 -13.24 -15.98
N THR A 154 4.15 -13.92 -14.82
CA THR A 154 2.95 -14.23 -14.04
C THR A 154 2.24 -12.96 -13.56
N GLU A 155 2.96 -11.96 -13.07
CA GLU A 155 2.36 -10.71 -12.60
C GLU A 155 1.82 -9.88 -13.77
N GLN A 156 2.51 -9.90 -14.90
CA GLN A 156 2.06 -9.25 -16.14
C GLN A 156 0.77 -9.87 -16.64
N GLU A 157 0.64 -11.19 -16.63
CA GLU A 157 -0.57 -11.90 -17.03
C GLU A 157 -1.75 -11.57 -16.11
N LEU A 158 -1.52 -11.53 -14.79
CA LEU A 158 -2.57 -11.28 -13.80
C LEU A 158 -3.02 -9.83 -13.75
N SER A 159 -2.10 -8.87 -13.83
CA SER A 159 -2.41 -7.46 -13.61
C SER A 159 -2.71 -6.70 -14.89
N GLY A 160 -2.11 -7.08 -16.02
CA GLY A 160 -2.41 -6.51 -17.35
C GLY A 160 -2.17 -5.01 -17.54
N SER A 161 -2.09 -4.22 -16.48
CA SER A 161 -1.92 -2.77 -16.48
C SER A 161 -1.01 -2.30 -15.37
N ASN A 162 -0.26 -1.22 -15.64
CA ASN A 162 0.54 -0.50 -14.66
C ASN A 162 -0.05 0.89 -14.45
N ARG A 163 -0.95 1.01 -13.47
CA ARG A 163 -1.63 2.28 -13.18
C ARG A 163 -0.67 3.40 -12.79
N ILE A 164 0.43 3.06 -12.11
CA ILE A 164 1.41 4.05 -11.68
C ILE A 164 2.19 4.61 -12.85
N ALA A 165 2.59 3.77 -13.81
CA ALA A 165 3.22 4.23 -15.06
C ALA A 165 2.28 5.09 -15.90
N GLU A 166 0.97 4.84 -15.83
CA GLU A 166 -0.06 5.64 -16.46
C GLU A 166 -0.39 6.95 -15.71
N GLY A 167 0.31 7.27 -14.62
CA GLY A 167 0.03 8.43 -13.78
C GLY A 167 -1.26 8.35 -12.98
N LYS A 168 -1.83 7.14 -12.83
CA LYS A 168 -3.09 6.90 -12.12
C LYS A 168 -2.83 6.45 -10.68
N LEU A 169 -3.70 6.85 -9.76
CA LEU A 169 -3.68 6.37 -8.38
C LEU A 169 -3.97 4.86 -8.32
N PRO A 170 -3.45 4.15 -7.29
CA PRO A 170 -3.89 2.80 -6.99
C PRO A 170 -5.42 2.73 -6.91
N MET A 171 -6.02 1.66 -7.43
CA MET A 171 -7.48 1.56 -7.56
C MET A 171 -8.19 1.74 -6.21
N CYS A 172 -7.67 1.17 -5.14
CA CYS A 172 -8.24 1.29 -3.79
C CYS A 172 -8.34 2.76 -3.31
N ALA A 173 -7.36 3.61 -3.63
CA ALA A 173 -7.39 5.03 -3.31
C ALA A 173 -8.31 5.80 -4.26
N SER A 174 -8.35 5.42 -5.54
CA SER A 174 -9.22 6.05 -6.55
C SER A 174 -10.69 5.94 -6.18
N VAL A 175 -11.14 4.75 -5.78
CA VAL A 175 -12.56 4.48 -5.46
C VAL A 175 -12.98 4.93 -4.07
N CYS A 176 -12.05 5.31 -3.20
CA CYS A 176 -12.40 5.72 -1.84
C CYS A 176 -13.26 6.99 -1.85
N SER A 177 -14.56 6.85 -1.64
CA SER A 177 -15.54 7.93 -1.71
C SER A 177 -15.29 9.02 -0.66
N THR A 178 -14.94 8.64 0.55
CA THR A 178 -14.63 9.56 1.66
C THR A 178 -13.22 10.12 1.61
N LYS A 179 -12.38 9.63 0.66
CA LYS A 179 -10.95 9.95 0.60
C LYS A 179 -10.22 9.67 1.93
N ALA A 180 -10.66 8.64 2.65
CA ALA A 180 -9.96 8.12 3.82
C ALA A 180 -8.61 7.52 3.42
N LEU A 181 -8.59 6.72 2.35
CA LEU A 181 -7.37 6.16 1.79
C LEU A 181 -6.79 7.12 0.75
N VAL A 182 -5.61 7.62 1.03
CA VAL A 182 -4.83 8.51 0.15
C VAL A 182 -3.57 7.80 -0.29
N ALA A 183 -3.22 7.92 -1.56
CA ALA A 183 -2.03 7.31 -2.12
C ALA A 183 -1.38 8.28 -3.12
N GLY A 184 -0.08 8.15 -3.30
CA GLY A 184 0.67 9.00 -4.24
C GLY A 184 2.10 9.22 -3.78
N ASP A 185 2.71 10.27 -4.32
CA ASP A 185 4.03 10.74 -3.90
C ASP A 185 4.03 11.10 -2.40
N ALA A 186 5.11 10.74 -1.71
CA ALA A 186 5.21 10.90 -0.26
C ALA A 186 5.10 12.38 0.19
N GLU A 187 5.57 13.32 -0.61
CA GLU A 187 5.47 14.73 -0.29
C GLU A 187 4.03 15.22 -0.43
N GLU A 188 3.35 14.88 -1.53
CA GLU A 188 1.94 15.23 -1.74
C GLU A 188 1.04 14.61 -0.66
N VAL A 189 1.26 13.32 -0.36
CA VAL A 189 0.53 12.64 0.72
C VAL A 189 0.78 13.32 2.06
N SER A 190 2.02 13.70 2.36
CA SER A 190 2.37 14.42 3.58
C SER A 190 1.73 15.81 3.65
N ASN A 191 1.60 16.51 2.52
CA ASN A 191 0.89 17.79 2.44
C ASN A 191 -0.59 17.63 2.78
N VAL A 192 -1.24 16.56 2.28
CA VAL A 192 -2.63 16.25 2.62
C VAL A 192 -2.77 15.95 4.11
N VAL A 193 -1.84 15.17 4.69
CA VAL A 193 -1.83 14.89 6.13
C VAL A 193 -1.72 16.19 6.93
N ARG A 194 -0.75 17.05 6.60
CA ARG A 194 -0.56 18.35 7.27
C ARG A 194 -1.81 19.23 7.19
N ALA A 195 -2.39 19.36 6.00
CA ALA A 195 -3.60 20.17 5.81
C ALA A 195 -4.78 19.65 6.61
N ARG A 196 -4.99 18.32 6.65
CA ARG A 196 -6.05 17.72 7.45
C ARG A 196 -5.81 17.85 8.95
N SER A 197 -4.57 17.73 9.39
CA SER A 197 -4.19 17.92 10.79
C SER A 197 -4.44 19.36 11.23
N ALA A 198 -3.99 20.33 10.43
CA ALA A 198 -4.22 21.75 10.71
C ALA A 198 -5.72 22.10 10.76
N ALA A 199 -6.52 21.57 9.84
CA ALA A 199 -7.97 21.81 9.81
C ALA A 199 -8.71 21.21 11.03
N ARG A 200 -8.12 20.24 11.71
CA ARG A 200 -8.68 19.63 12.95
C ARG A 200 -8.26 20.38 14.21
N GLY A 201 -7.42 21.38 14.10
CA GLY A 201 -6.95 22.22 15.20
C GLY A 201 -6.10 21.46 16.23
N SER A 202 -6.09 21.95 17.47
CA SER A 202 -5.33 21.38 18.60
C SER A 202 -5.76 19.97 19.04
N ALA A 203 -6.67 19.33 18.31
CA ALA A 203 -6.96 17.92 18.49
C ALA A 203 -5.78 16.99 18.14
N ALA A 204 -4.55 17.51 18.17
CA ALA A 204 -3.31 16.74 18.05
C ALA A 204 -3.25 15.55 19.03
N GLY A 205 -3.85 15.67 20.21
CA GLY A 205 -4.03 14.57 21.14
C GLY A 205 -4.83 13.39 20.61
N SER A 206 -5.69 13.62 19.59
CA SER A 206 -6.44 12.54 18.92
C SER A 206 -5.64 11.77 17.86
N TRP A 207 -4.39 12.18 17.59
CA TRP A 207 -3.51 11.56 16.60
C TRP A 207 -2.55 10.53 17.20
N GLY A 208 -2.69 10.19 18.46
CA GLY A 208 -1.79 9.25 19.14
C GLY A 208 -0.41 9.83 19.48
N TRP A 209 -0.16 11.10 19.19
CA TRP A 209 1.06 11.79 19.62
C TRP A 209 1.04 12.10 21.12
N GLY A 210 -0.10 11.83 21.75
CA GLY A 210 -0.29 11.81 23.17
C GLY A 210 -0.04 13.15 23.86
N THR A 211 -0.03 13.10 25.17
CA THR A 211 0.40 14.18 26.06
C THR A 211 1.93 14.31 26.15
N ALA A 212 2.68 13.61 25.29
CA ALA A 212 4.14 13.68 25.27
C ALA A 212 4.68 15.07 24.87
N TYR A 213 3.82 15.87 24.25
CA TYR A 213 4.11 17.29 23.97
C TYR A 213 3.03 18.14 24.63
N PRO A 214 3.16 18.43 25.94
CA PRO A 214 2.28 19.39 26.58
C PRO A 214 2.41 20.72 25.83
N ASN A 215 1.26 21.30 25.50
CA ASN A 215 1.23 22.66 24.95
C ASN A 215 1.92 23.60 25.94
N ASN A 216 3.09 24.11 25.60
CA ASN A 216 3.69 25.24 26.26
C ASN A 216 3.05 26.52 25.75
#